data_4df111004056cbbc48ce8229f7d352f6
#
_entry.id   4df111004056cbbc48ce8229f7d352f6
#
_cell.length_a   1.000
_cell.length_b   1.000
_cell.length_c   1.000
_cell.angle_alpha   90.00
_cell.angle_beta   90.00
_cell.angle_gamma   90.00
#
_symmetry.space_group_name_H-M   'P 1'
#
loop_
_entity.id
_entity.type
_entity.pdbx_description
1 polymer ?
#
loop_
_entity_poly.entity_id
_entity_poly.type
_entity_poly.pdbx_seq_one_letter_code
_entity_poly.pdbx_strand_id
1 'polypeptide(L)'
;MKGKRKMRSDKVTKGVEKAPMRSLFYAMGYTKEELERPLIGVVSAKSEIVPGHMHLDKVAEAVKAGVRMAGGTPIEVPAIGVCDGIAMGHIGMKYSLASRELIADSVETMAMAHAFDGLVLVPNCDKIVPGMIMAAVRLNIPAVVCSGGPMMSGLVKGEETSLSKMFEAVGARKANLIDDDELLEFEEHVCPGCGSCSGMYTANSMNCLSEAVGIALPGNGTIPAVDSGRIRLAKHAGMAIMNLVEKDIKARDIINEKSLRNALACDMALGCSSNSVLHLLAIANEAGVELNLDIFNEFSAKVPNLCHLAPAGGTHMHDLNNAGGLPAVFSELTKKGLIDESLITATGKTVGENIKGAYVRNYDIIRPVDNPYSETGGIAIMWGNIAQDGCVVKRSAVAPEMLSHSGPARVFDCEEDAIAAIYAGKIVDGDVVVIRYEGPKGGPGMREMLNPTSALAGMKLDKTVALITDGRFSGASRGASIGHVCPEAAAGGNIGLLREGDIIDIDIPNAKISARVSDEEFDARRRDYVAPPPNVTSGWLSRYMRNVASSAKGAVME
;
A
#
# COMPACT_ATOMS: atom_id res chain seq x y z
N MET A 1 26.63 4.16 -38.40
CA MET A 1 26.66 4.51 -36.97
C MET A 1 25.28 5.08 -36.62
N LYS A 2 24.44 4.37 -35.83
CA LYS A 2 23.23 4.96 -35.27
C LYS A 2 23.68 6.12 -34.40
N GLY A 3 23.20 7.35 -34.66
CA GLY A 3 23.55 8.53 -33.87
C GLY A 3 23.32 8.24 -32.39
N LYS A 4 24.31 8.55 -31.53
CA LYS A 4 24.13 8.41 -30.06
C LYS A 4 22.90 9.20 -29.66
N ARG A 5 21.94 8.54 -29.06
CA ARG A 5 20.74 9.20 -28.52
C ARG A 5 21.15 10.29 -27.52
N LYS A 6 20.50 11.43 -27.58
CA LYS A 6 20.68 12.52 -26.62
C LYS A 6 20.13 12.10 -25.25
N MET A 7 20.99 12.09 -24.25
CA MET A 7 20.64 11.74 -22.87
C MET A 7 20.12 12.99 -22.12
N ARG A 8 19.33 12.80 -21.07
CA ARG A 8 18.90 13.89 -20.19
C ARG A 8 20.11 14.48 -19.46
N SER A 9 21.02 13.60 -19.00
CA SER A 9 22.27 13.95 -18.32
C SER A 9 23.24 14.79 -19.18
N ASP A 10 23.09 14.80 -20.50
CA ASP A 10 23.88 15.68 -21.38
C ASP A 10 23.73 17.17 -20.97
N LYS A 11 22.60 17.53 -20.34
CA LYS A 11 22.37 18.89 -19.82
C LYS A 11 23.38 19.33 -18.74
N VAL A 12 24.02 18.40 -18.06
CA VAL A 12 24.99 18.64 -16.98
C VAL A 12 26.37 18.04 -17.27
N THR A 13 26.50 17.16 -18.27
CA THR A 13 27.78 16.50 -18.57
C THR A 13 28.43 16.92 -19.90
N LYS A 14 27.67 17.43 -20.87
CA LYS A 14 28.19 17.69 -22.23
C LYS A 14 28.27 19.18 -22.56
N GLY A 15 29.28 19.58 -23.35
CA GLY A 15 29.53 20.96 -23.78
C GLY A 15 30.53 21.68 -22.89
N VAL A 16 31.17 22.70 -23.45
CA VAL A 16 32.19 23.53 -22.75
C VAL A 16 31.55 24.29 -21.57
N GLU A 17 30.35 24.81 -21.79
CA GLU A 17 29.57 25.55 -20.80
C GLU A 17 29.17 24.72 -19.57
N LYS A 18 29.29 23.38 -19.63
CA LYS A 18 29.00 22.46 -18.49
C LYS A 18 30.26 22.06 -17.71
N ALA A 19 31.41 22.69 -18.01
CA ALA A 19 32.65 22.48 -17.24
C ALA A 19 32.48 22.76 -15.73
N PRO A 20 31.75 23.78 -15.28
CA PRO A 20 31.51 24.02 -13.85
C PRO A 20 30.75 22.86 -13.19
N MET A 21 29.72 22.28 -13.87
CA MET A 21 28.98 21.12 -13.36
C MET A 21 29.88 19.90 -13.25
N ARG A 22 30.69 19.62 -14.30
CA ARG A 22 31.63 18.48 -14.28
C ARG A 22 32.68 18.63 -13.18
N SER A 23 33.12 19.84 -12.84
CA SER A 23 34.07 20.03 -11.74
C SER A 23 33.48 19.57 -10.39
N LEU A 24 32.15 19.73 -10.19
CA LEU A 24 31.47 19.23 -9.00
C LEU A 24 31.37 17.70 -9.00
N PHE A 25 31.14 17.07 -10.16
CA PHE A 25 31.20 15.61 -10.27
C PHE A 25 32.61 15.08 -9.97
N TYR A 26 33.65 15.72 -10.47
CA TYR A 26 35.04 15.37 -10.14
C TYR A 26 35.35 15.55 -8.65
N ALA A 27 34.80 16.57 -8.00
CA ALA A 27 34.92 16.76 -6.54
C ALA A 27 34.29 15.63 -5.73
N MET A 28 33.27 14.94 -6.30
CA MET A 28 32.65 13.74 -5.71
C MET A 28 33.38 12.44 -6.09
N GLY A 29 34.47 12.53 -6.87
CA GLY A 29 35.30 11.37 -7.27
C GLY A 29 34.85 10.65 -8.55
N TYR A 30 33.87 11.17 -9.29
CA TYR A 30 33.50 10.59 -10.59
C TYR A 30 34.59 10.83 -11.62
N THR A 31 34.78 9.86 -12.52
CA THR A 31 35.75 9.93 -13.61
C THR A 31 35.10 10.49 -14.89
N LYS A 32 35.95 10.85 -15.87
CA LYS A 32 35.48 11.28 -17.18
C LYS A 32 34.65 10.16 -17.87
N GLU A 33 35.10 8.93 -17.77
CA GLU A 33 34.46 7.76 -18.37
C GLU A 33 33.09 7.49 -17.76
N GLU A 34 32.90 7.74 -16.46
CA GLU A 34 31.62 7.63 -15.79
C GLU A 34 30.64 8.73 -16.25
N LEU A 35 31.11 9.95 -16.49
CA LEU A 35 30.29 11.06 -16.99
C LEU A 35 29.94 10.95 -18.49
N GLU A 36 30.54 10.00 -19.21
CA GLU A 36 30.18 9.66 -20.60
C GLU A 36 29.05 8.62 -20.69
N ARG A 37 28.67 8.00 -19.55
CA ARG A 37 27.63 6.99 -19.42
C ARG A 37 26.30 7.61 -18.97
N PRO A 38 25.17 6.91 -19.16
CA PRO A 38 23.89 7.33 -18.57
C PRO A 38 23.99 7.45 -17.05
N LEU A 39 23.48 8.56 -16.50
CA LEU A 39 23.40 8.79 -15.06
C LEU A 39 22.07 8.22 -14.52
N ILE A 40 22.16 7.22 -13.65
CA ILE A 40 21.02 6.51 -13.07
C ILE A 40 20.87 6.90 -11.61
N GLY A 41 19.75 7.56 -11.29
CA GLY A 41 19.39 7.83 -9.89
C GLY A 41 18.96 6.53 -9.19
N VAL A 42 19.63 6.16 -8.10
CA VAL A 42 19.22 5.08 -7.20
C VAL A 42 18.61 5.74 -5.97
N VAL A 43 17.29 5.78 -5.92
CA VAL A 43 16.55 6.44 -4.83
C VAL A 43 16.32 5.45 -3.71
N SER A 44 17.07 5.58 -2.62
CA SER A 44 17.03 4.66 -1.48
C SER A 44 16.30 5.28 -0.29
N ALA A 45 15.31 4.57 0.25
CA ALA A 45 14.63 4.94 1.49
C ALA A 45 15.26 4.28 2.73
N LYS A 46 16.56 3.98 2.70
CA LYS A 46 17.28 3.38 3.84
C LYS A 46 17.05 4.20 5.11
N SER A 47 16.68 3.51 6.18
CA SER A 47 16.40 4.12 7.48
C SER A 47 16.63 3.11 8.61
N GLU A 48 17.12 3.58 9.76
CA GLU A 48 17.34 2.73 10.93
C GLU A 48 16.10 2.62 11.82
N ILE A 49 15.10 3.51 11.62
CA ILE A 49 13.85 3.50 12.40
C ILE A 49 12.75 2.65 11.73
N VAL A 50 12.94 2.16 10.51
CA VAL A 50 11.97 1.37 9.77
C VAL A 50 12.53 -0.03 9.56
N PRO A 51 11.99 -1.08 10.21
CA PRO A 51 12.48 -2.46 10.05
C PRO A 51 12.54 -2.92 8.60
N GLY A 52 11.56 -2.51 7.79
CA GLY A 52 11.53 -2.77 6.34
C GLY A 52 12.65 -2.08 5.55
N HIS A 53 13.33 -1.10 6.12
CA HIS A 53 14.30 -0.25 5.43
C HIS A 53 15.73 -0.37 5.95
N MET A 54 15.95 -1.02 7.09
CA MET A 54 17.26 -1.08 7.74
C MET A 54 18.34 -1.74 6.88
N HIS A 55 17.97 -2.59 5.92
CA HIS A 55 18.87 -3.32 5.03
C HIS A 55 18.90 -2.78 3.58
N LEU A 56 18.19 -1.68 3.29
CA LEU A 56 18.09 -1.16 1.92
C LEU A 56 19.42 -0.61 1.39
N ASP A 57 20.38 -0.31 2.24
CA ASP A 57 21.77 -0.02 1.85
C ASP A 57 22.37 -1.19 1.03
N LYS A 58 22.18 -2.44 1.48
CA LYS A 58 22.66 -3.64 0.77
C LYS A 58 21.93 -3.83 -0.56
N VAL A 59 20.63 -3.56 -0.60
CA VAL A 59 19.83 -3.61 -1.84
C VAL A 59 20.29 -2.53 -2.82
N ALA A 60 20.48 -1.28 -2.36
CA ALA A 60 20.96 -0.17 -3.18
C ALA A 60 22.36 -0.43 -3.74
N GLU A 61 23.28 -0.99 -2.94
CA GLU A 61 24.61 -1.39 -3.45
C GLU A 61 24.52 -2.47 -4.53
N ALA A 62 23.63 -3.46 -4.37
CA ALA A 62 23.41 -4.49 -5.38
C ALA A 62 22.82 -3.89 -6.67
N VAL A 63 21.87 -2.95 -6.57
CA VAL A 63 21.35 -2.19 -7.72
C VAL A 63 22.47 -1.43 -8.42
N LYS A 64 23.29 -0.68 -7.67
CA LYS A 64 24.43 0.07 -8.23
C LYS A 64 25.42 -0.85 -8.94
N ALA A 65 25.69 -2.03 -8.38
CA ALA A 65 26.51 -3.03 -9.05
C ALA A 65 25.90 -3.46 -10.40
N GLY A 66 24.58 -3.71 -10.45
CA GLY A 66 23.87 -4.05 -11.69
C GLY A 66 23.93 -2.93 -12.74
N VAL A 67 23.75 -1.67 -12.33
CA VAL A 67 23.86 -0.50 -13.22
C VAL A 67 25.28 -0.42 -13.82
N ARG A 68 26.33 -0.58 -12.99
CA ARG A 68 27.73 -0.55 -13.45
C ARG A 68 28.03 -1.71 -14.42
N MET A 69 27.53 -2.92 -14.12
CA MET A 69 27.67 -4.10 -15.00
C MET A 69 27.07 -3.87 -16.38
N ALA A 70 25.97 -3.10 -16.46
CA ALA A 70 25.30 -2.77 -17.71
C ALA A 70 25.77 -1.46 -18.35
N GLY A 71 26.85 -0.84 -17.85
CA GLY A 71 27.52 0.31 -18.46
C GLY A 71 26.93 1.66 -18.10
N GLY A 72 26.16 1.78 -17.02
CA GLY A 72 25.65 3.04 -16.46
C GLY A 72 26.50 3.56 -15.29
N THR A 73 26.25 4.80 -14.89
CA THR A 73 26.81 5.43 -13.69
C THR A 73 25.70 5.63 -12.67
N PRO A 74 25.67 4.84 -11.59
CA PRO A 74 24.67 4.98 -10.55
C PRO A 74 25.01 6.09 -9.58
N ILE A 75 24.02 6.88 -9.19
CA ILE A 75 24.11 7.96 -8.19
C ILE A 75 23.01 7.72 -7.17
N GLU A 76 23.39 7.40 -5.94
CA GLU A 76 22.43 7.20 -4.85
C GLU A 76 21.94 8.54 -4.30
N VAL A 77 20.61 8.64 -4.10
CA VAL A 77 19.95 9.77 -3.46
C VAL A 77 18.97 9.27 -2.41
N PRO A 78 18.79 9.97 -1.28
CA PRO A 78 17.92 9.54 -0.21
C PRO A 78 16.44 9.83 -0.51
N ALA A 79 15.57 9.00 0.08
CA ALA A 79 14.17 9.31 0.29
C ALA A 79 13.82 9.06 1.75
N ILE A 80 12.79 9.77 2.25
CA ILE A 80 12.27 9.54 3.60
C ILE A 80 11.36 8.30 3.64
N GLY A 81 11.11 7.79 4.85
CA GLY A 81 10.13 6.74 5.10
C GLY A 81 9.61 6.81 6.53
N VAL A 82 8.30 6.61 6.68
CA VAL A 82 7.63 6.49 7.98
C VAL A 82 7.33 5.01 8.20
N CYS A 83 7.56 4.50 9.41
CA CYS A 83 7.13 3.17 9.81
C CYS A 83 5.72 3.25 10.39
N ASP A 84 4.74 2.74 9.68
CA ASP A 84 3.33 2.75 10.11
C ASP A 84 3.15 2.02 11.44
N GLY A 85 3.83 0.89 11.63
CA GLY A 85 3.76 0.13 12.89
C GLY A 85 4.24 0.90 14.12
N ILE A 86 5.36 1.63 14.00
CA ILE A 86 5.89 2.47 15.10
C ILE A 86 5.05 3.74 15.28
N ALA A 87 4.48 4.29 14.20
CA ALA A 87 3.65 5.48 14.25
C ALA A 87 2.21 5.21 14.73
N MET A 88 1.79 3.96 14.83
CA MET A 88 0.41 3.58 15.13
C MET A 88 0.00 3.94 16.56
N GLY A 89 -1.24 4.38 16.74
CA GLY A 89 -1.81 4.70 18.05
C GLY A 89 -1.36 6.04 18.66
N HIS A 90 -0.68 6.89 17.89
CA HIS A 90 -0.34 8.25 18.31
C HIS A 90 -0.33 9.24 17.13
N ILE A 91 -0.06 10.52 17.40
CA ILE A 91 -0.07 11.61 16.39
C ILE A 91 0.82 11.31 15.17
N GLY A 92 1.87 10.52 15.32
CA GLY A 92 2.78 10.12 14.25
C GLY A 92 2.07 9.45 13.07
N MET A 93 0.98 8.72 13.32
CA MET A 93 0.25 8.03 12.27
C MET A 93 -0.41 8.96 11.25
N LYS A 94 -0.70 10.20 11.63
CA LYS A 94 -1.20 11.25 10.73
C LYS A 94 -0.17 11.63 9.65
N TYR A 95 1.13 11.43 9.95
CA TYR A 95 2.20 11.71 8.99
C TYR A 95 2.43 10.59 7.98
N SER A 96 1.92 9.38 8.23
CA SER A 96 2.15 8.21 7.37
C SER A 96 1.66 8.46 5.94
N LEU A 97 0.34 8.61 5.70
CA LEU A 97 -0.17 8.84 4.35
C LEU A 97 0.32 10.17 3.76
N ALA A 98 0.38 11.23 4.58
CA ALA A 98 0.85 12.52 4.14
C ALA A 98 2.31 12.47 3.62
N SER A 99 3.15 11.55 4.14
CA SER A 99 4.52 11.35 3.66
C SER A 99 4.59 10.82 2.22
N ARG A 100 3.56 10.13 1.70
CA ARG A 100 3.49 9.63 0.33
C ARG A 100 3.71 10.77 -0.68
N GLU A 101 3.05 11.90 -0.45
CA GLU A 101 3.16 13.09 -1.31
C GLU A 101 4.57 13.71 -1.22
N LEU A 102 5.11 13.87 0.00
CA LEU A 102 6.48 14.37 0.19
C LEU A 102 7.53 13.49 -0.50
N ILE A 103 7.33 12.17 -0.47
CA ILE A 103 8.20 11.22 -1.15
C ILE A 103 8.15 11.46 -2.65
N ALA A 104 6.94 11.55 -3.23
CA ALA A 104 6.77 11.80 -4.66
C ALA A 104 7.43 13.11 -5.08
N ASP A 105 7.19 14.20 -4.36
CA ASP A 105 7.75 15.53 -4.63
C ASP A 105 9.27 15.56 -4.47
N SER A 106 9.83 14.89 -3.45
CA SER A 106 11.27 14.86 -3.23
C SER A 106 12.01 14.08 -4.32
N VAL A 107 11.46 12.93 -4.75
CA VAL A 107 12.03 12.13 -5.85
C VAL A 107 11.98 12.90 -7.16
N GLU A 108 10.85 13.53 -7.47
CA GLU A 108 10.71 14.40 -8.64
C GLU A 108 11.77 15.51 -8.61
N THR A 109 11.87 16.22 -7.48
CA THR A 109 12.83 17.34 -7.31
C THR A 109 14.26 16.88 -7.59
N MET A 110 14.69 15.76 -7.00
CA MET A 110 16.04 15.24 -7.19
C MET A 110 16.30 14.80 -8.64
N ALA A 111 15.34 14.13 -9.26
CA ALA A 111 15.49 13.63 -10.62
C ALA A 111 15.53 14.74 -11.66
N MET A 112 14.72 15.80 -11.48
CA MET A 112 14.65 16.93 -12.40
C MET A 112 15.86 17.85 -12.25
N ALA A 113 16.24 18.19 -11.02
CA ALA A 113 17.37 19.07 -10.75
C ALA A 113 18.71 18.49 -11.24
N HIS A 114 18.90 17.17 -11.15
CA HIS A 114 20.15 16.50 -11.51
C HIS A 114 20.11 15.78 -12.86
N ALA A 115 19.00 15.88 -13.58
CA ALA A 115 18.82 15.41 -14.95
C ALA A 115 19.15 13.91 -15.15
N PHE A 116 18.73 13.04 -14.23
CA PHE A 116 18.93 11.57 -14.36
C PHE A 116 18.27 11.02 -15.63
N ASP A 117 18.92 10.04 -16.26
CA ASP A 117 18.45 9.38 -17.46
C ASP A 117 17.42 8.27 -17.16
N GLY A 118 17.47 7.72 -15.96
CA GLY A 118 16.53 6.75 -15.43
C GLY A 118 16.65 6.62 -13.92
N LEU A 119 15.70 5.92 -13.30
CA LEU A 119 15.62 5.74 -11.85
C LEU A 119 15.50 4.27 -11.49
N VAL A 120 16.22 3.83 -10.45
CA VAL A 120 15.87 2.63 -9.69
C VAL A 120 15.40 3.08 -8.31
N LEU A 121 14.16 2.77 -8.00
CA LEU A 121 13.48 3.15 -6.78
C LEU A 121 13.57 2.00 -5.78
N VAL A 122 14.12 2.27 -4.60
CA VAL A 122 14.39 1.24 -3.56
C VAL A 122 13.55 1.53 -2.30
N PRO A 123 12.22 1.30 -2.37
CA PRO A 123 11.32 1.37 -1.22
C PRO A 123 11.18 0.01 -0.53
N ASN A 124 10.36 -0.04 0.54
CA ASN A 124 9.81 -1.32 1.02
C ASN A 124 8.50 -1.20 1.82
N CYS A 125 8.24 -0.08 2.50
CA CYS A 125 7.08 0.08 3.38
C CYS A 125 5.91 0.82 2.74
N ASP A 126 4.81 0.87 3.46
CA ASP A 126 3.43 1.15 3.09
C ASP A 126 3.22 2.34 2.15
N LYS A 127 3.78 3.50 2.49
CA LYS A 127 3.54 4.76 1.74
C LYS A 127 4.70 5.12 0.84
N ILE A 128 5.87 4.49 1.08
CA ILE A 128 7.08 4.73 0.31
C ILE A 128 6.97 4.11 -1.07
N VAL A 129 6.44 2.86 -1.15
CA VAL A 129 6.25 2.17 -2.43
C VAL A 129 5.34 2.97 -3.36
N PRO A 130 4.09 3.34 -2.99
CA PRO A 130 3.22 4.12 -3.85
C PRO A 130 3.77 5.53 -4.12
N GLY A 131 4.38 6.21 -3.13
CA GLY A 131 4.96 7.54 -3.32
C GLY A 131 6.07 7.55 -4.38
N MET A 132 6.94 6.54 -4.37
CA MET A 132 7.99 6.39 -5.40
C MET A 132 7.42 6.04 -6.78
N ILE A 133 6.37 5.20 -6.85
CA ILE A 133 5.69 4.89 -8.11
C ILE A 133 5.01 6.15 -8.67
N MET A 134 4.33 6.95 -7.84
CA MET A 134 3.75 8.24 -8.23
C MET A 134 4.82 9.15 -8.85
N ALA A 135 5.98 9.29 -8.22
CA ALA A 135 7.10 10.07 -8.78
C ALA A 135 7.57 9.54 -10.13
N ALA A 136 7.73 8.22 -10.28
CA ALA A 136 8.17 7.61 -11.54
C ALA A 136 7.20 7.92 -12.69
N VAL A 137 5.90 7.80 -12.41
CA VAL A 137 4.83 8.06 -13.40
C VAL A 137 4.74 9.55 -13.74
N ARG A 138 4.83 10.44 -12.74
CA ARG A 138 4.83 11.89 -12.89
C ARG A 138 5.99 12.35 -13.75
N LEU A 139 7.20 11.88 -13.47
CA LEU A 139 8.43 12.17 -14.20
C LEU A 139 8.40 11.62 -15.64
N ASN A 140 7.77 10.49 -15.83
CA ASN A 140 7.69 9.77 -17.09
C ASN A 140 9.05 9.58 -17.79
N ILE A 141 10.03 9.11 -17.01
CA ILE A 141 11.34 8.65 -17.50
C ILE A 141 11.45 7.14 -17.23
N PRO A 142 12.45 6.45 -17.83
CA PRO A 142 12.71 5.04 -17.49
C PRO A 142 12.82 4.85 -15.98
N ALA A 143 12.08 3.89 -15.42
CA ALA A 143 12.09 3.61 -14.00
C ALA A 143 11.86 2.13 -13.70
N VAL A 144 12.48 1.64 -12.63
CA VAL A 144 12.32 0.28 -12.10
C VAL A 144 12.14 0.38 -10.59
N VAL A 145 11.15 -0.34 -10.03
CA VAL A 145 11.02 -0.52 -8.58
C VAL A 145 11.74 -1.79 -8.16
N CYS A 146 12.55 -1.69 -7.11
CA CYS A 146 13.26 -2.80 -6.49
C CYS A 146 13.08 -2.73 -4.97
N SER A 147 12.06 -3.38 -4.46
CA SER A 147 11.71 -3.36 -3.03
C SER A 147 12.68 -4.16 -2.18
N GLY A 148 12.70 -3.87 -0.88
CA GLY A 148 13.53 -4.61 0.09
C GLY A 148 13.07 -6.03 0.38
N GLY A 149 11.80 -6.36 0.11
CA GLY A 149 11.20 -7.66 0.36
C GLY A 149 10.58 -7.82 1.74
N PRO A 150 9.69 -8.81 1.92
CA PRO A 150 9.04 -9.11 3.19
C PRO A 150 10.02 -9.73 4.21
N MET A 151 9.78 -9.48 5.51
CA MET A 151 10.42 -10.26 6.57
C MET A 151 9.85 -11.68 6.61
N MET A 152 10.57 -12.58 7.29
CA MET A 152 10.06 -13.90 7.63
C MET A 152 8.95 -13.77 8.68
N SER A 153 8.06 -14.75 8.77
CA SER A 153 7.13 -14.87 9.91
C SER A 153 7.92 -15.05 11.21
N GLY A 154 7.38 -14.54 12.30
CA GLY A 154 7.87 -14.86 13.64
C GLY A 154 7.46 -16.26 14.04
N LEU A 155 8.04 -16.76 15.14
CA LEU A 155 7.68 -18.04 15.74
C LEU A 155 7.49 -17.84 17.26
N VAL A 156 6.26 -18.04 17.72
CA VAL A 156 5.91 -17.96 19.16
C VAL A 156 5.24 -19.27 19.55
N LYS A 157 5.73 -19.92 20.59
CA LYS A 157 5.23 -21.22 21.08
C LYS A 157 5.13 -22.31 19.99
N GLY A 158 5.99 -22.25 18.96
CA GLY A 158 6.00 -23.20 17.85
C GLY A 158 5.00 -22.89 16.73
N GLU A 159 4.26 -21.78 16.82
CA GLU A 159 3.32 -21.34 15.79
C GLU A 159 3.89 -20.13 15.02
N GLU A 160 3.73 -20.14 13.70
CA GLU A 160 4.06 -18.98 12.88
C GLU A 160 3.15 -17.81 13.20
N THR A 161 3.75 -16.62 13.25
CA THR A 161 3.06 -15.41 13.70
C THR A 161 3.54 -14.17 12.95
N SER A 162 2.85 -13.06 13.16
CA SER A 162 3.15 -11.78 12.56
C SER A 162 2.73 -10.62 13.48
N LEU A 163 3.07 -9.39 13.10
CA LEU A 163 2.79 -8.18 13.88
C LEU A 163 1.31 -8.05 14.30
N SER A 164 0.35 -8.55 13.50
CA SER A 164 -1.07 -8.52 13.88
C SER A 164 -1.34 -9.31 15.17
N LYS A 165 -0.63 -10.42 15.37
CA LYS A 165 -0.74 -11.22 16.60
C LYS A 165 -0.20 -10.50 17.83
N MET A 166 0.80 -9.61 17.67
CA MET A 166 1.28 -8.77 18.76
C MET A 166 0.17 -7.85 19.29
N PHE A 167 -0.60 -7.23 18.40
CA PHE A 167 -1.73 -6.38 18.80
C PHE A 167 -2.84 -7.18 19.48
N GLU A 168 -3.10 -8.42 19.04
CA GLU A 168 -4.03 -9.33 19.73
C GLU A 168 -3.49 -9.71 21.13
N ALA A 169 -2.18 -9.98 21.26
CA ALA A 169 -1.53 -10.28 22.54
C ALA A 169 -1.64 -9.11 23.55
N VAL A 170 -1.51 -7.85 23.09
CA VAL A 170 -1.76 -6.68 23.94
C VAL A 170 -3.20 -6.68 24.47
N GLY A 171 -4.19 -6.99 23.61
CA GLY A 171 -5.58 -7.14 24.05
C GLY A 171 -5.76 -8.25 25.09
N ALA A 172 -5.17 -9.43 24.84
CA ALA A 172 -5.20 -10.57 25.75
C ALA A 172 -4.55 -10.24 27.11
N ARG A 173 -3.42 -9.50 27.11
CA ARG A 173 -2.76 -9.05 28.36
C ARG A 173 -3.64 -8.08 29.14
N LYS A 174 -4.29 -7.11 28.48
CA LYS A 174 -5.25 -6.19 29.13
C LYS A 174 -6.45 -6.92 29.73
N ALA A 175 -6.87 -8.02 29.11
CA ALA A 175 -7.93 -8.89 29.61
C ALA A 175 -7.44 -9.91 30.68
N ASN A 176 -6.17 -9.86 31.07
CA ASN A 176 -5.52 -10.81 31.99
C ASN A 176 -5.60 -12.29 31.53
N LEU A 177 -5.60 -12.53 30.23
CA LEU A 177 -5.59 -13.86 29.62
C LEU A 177 -4.17 -14.41 29.44
N ILE A 178 -3.17 -13.53 29.37
CA ILE A 178 -1.73 -13.82 29.34
C ILE A 178 -1.01 -12.96 30.37
N ASP A 179 0.18 -13.35 30.80
CA ASP A 179 1.03 -12.59 31.70
C ASP A 179 2.08 -11.72 30.98
N ASP A 180 2.98 -11.06 31.72
CA ASP A 180 4.00 -10.19 31.16
C ASP A 180 5.12 -10.97 30.47
N ASP A 181 5.45 -12.18 30.95
CA ASP A 181 6.48 -13.04 30.36
C ASP A 181 6.01 -13.57 29.00
N GLU A 182 4.74 -13.98 28.89
CA GLU A 182 4.14 -14.37 27.61
C GLU A 182 4.07 -13.20 26.63
N LEU A 183 3.72 -11.99 27.12
CA LEU A 183 3.70 -10.79 26.27
C LEU A 183 5.10 -10.49 25.73
N LEU A 184 6.13 -10.58 26.56
CA LEU A 184 7.52 -10.36 26.17
C LEU A 184 7.99 -11.39 25.12
N GLU A 185 7.55 -12.66 25.23
CA GLU A 185 7.83 -13.68 24.21
C GLU A 185 7.29 -13.26 22.84
N PHE A 186 6.06 -12.69 22.79
CA PHE A 186 5.52 -12.10 21.55
C PHE A 186 6.36 -10.93 21.06
N GLU A 187 6.71 -9.96 21.94
CA GLU A 187 7.47 -8.76 21.57
C GLU A 187 8.81 -9.11 20.91
N GLU A 188 9.53 -10.08 21.43
CA GLU A 188 10.85 -10.45 20.93
C GLU A 188 10.82 -11.31 19.65
N HIS A 189 9.70 -12.02 19.36
CA HIS A 189 9.70 -13.08 18.35
C HIS A 189 8.74 -12.85 17.16
N VAL A 190 7.75 -11.95 17.25
CA VAL A 190 6.79 -11.74 16.14
C VAL A 190 7.40 -11.08 14.90
N CYS A 191 8.50 -10.31 15.07
CA CYS A 191 9.20 -9.61 14.00
C CYS A 191 10.69 -10.01 14.00
N PRO A 192 11.06 -11.12 13.35
CA PRO A 192 12.37 -11.75 13.57
C PRO A 192 13.54 -11.07 12.85
N GLY A 193 13.30 -9.99 12.05
CA GLY A 193 14.39 -9.35 11.33
C GLY A 193 13.96 -8.26 10.37
N CYS A 194 14.83 -7.98 9.40
CA CYS A 194 14.57 -6.95 8.39
C CYS A 194 13.53 -7.40 7.36
N GLY A 195 12.88 -6.43 6.76
CA GLY A 195 11.84 -6.62 5.74
C GLY A 195 10.56 -5.87 6.06
N SER A 196 9.68 -5.73 5.08
CA SER A 196 8.29 -5.32 5.30
C SER A 196 7.55 -6.40 6.11
N CYS A 197 6.36 -6.10 6.61
CA CYS A 197 5.57 -7.06 7.39
C CYS A 197 5.47 -8.42 6.69
N SER A 198 5.35 -9.53 7.47
CA SER A 198 5.31 -10.88 6.90
C SER A 198 3.97 -11.29 6.28
N GLY A 199 2.87 -10.55 6.55
CA GLY A 199 1.54 -10.80 5.98
C GLY A 199 1.22 -9.95 4.75
N MET A 200 0.02 -10.19 4.14
CA MET A 200 -0.52 -9.40 3.03
C MET A 200 -1.14 -8.09 3.57
N TYR A 201 -0.29 -7.27 4.17
CA TYR A 201 -0.60 -5.92 4.64
C TYR A 201 -0.27 -4.90 3.54
N THR A 202 -0.38 -3.61 3.83
CA THR A 202 -0.26 -2.57 2.80
C THR A 202 1.09 -2.57 2.08
N ALA A 203 2.21 -2.74 2.79
CA ALA A 203 3.54 -2.79 2.20
C ALA A 203 3.64 -3.90 1.13
N ASN A 204 3.28 -5.13 1.50
CA ASN A 204 3.36 -6.28 0.59
C ASN A 204 2.31 -6.23 -0.52
N SER A 205 1.12 -5.69 -0.24
CA SER A 205 0.13 -5.39 -1.28
C SER A 205 0.75 -4.49 -2.36
N MET A 206 1.34 -3.36 -1.98
CA MET A 206 1.94 -2.44 -2.94
C MET A 206 3.20 -3.00 -3.60
N ASN A 207 4.00 -3.82 -2.90
CA ASN A 207 5.14 -4.52 -3.49
C ASN A 207 4.70 -5.54 -4.56
N CYS A 208 3.63 -6.30 -4.32
CA CYS A 208 3.04 -7.20 -5.31
C CYS A 208 2.39 -6.42 -6.47
N LEU A 209 1.66 -5.34 -6.16
CA LEU A 209 1.02 -4.51 -7.19
C LEU A 209 2.02 -3.75 -8.06
N SER A 210 3.21 -3.39 -7.54
CA SER A 210 4.30 -2.84 -8.35
C SER A 210 4.81 -3.85 -9.40
N GLU A 211 4.82 -5.14 -9.06
CA GLU A 211 5.11 -6.22 -10.00
C GLU A 211 3.94 -6.41 -10.98
N ALA A 212 2.70 -6.35 -10.50
CA ALA A 212 1.49 -6.54 -11.30
C ALA A 212 1.28 -5.45 -12.36
N VAL A 213 1.56 -4.17 -12.05
CA VAL A 213 1.56 -3.10 -13.06
C VAL A 213 2.77 -3.15 -14.01
N GLY A 214 3.73 -4.03 -13.73
CA GLY A 214 4.90 -4.25 -14.57
C GLY A 214 6.11 -3.34 -14.30
N ILE A 215 6.07 -2.43 -13.30
CA ILE A 215 7.17 -1.49 -13.00
C ILE A 215 8.29 -2.13 -12.15
N ALA A 216 8.07 -3.33 -11.63
CA ALA A 216 9.05 -4.12 -10.90
C ALA A 216 9.31 -5.46 -11.61
N LEU A 217 10.42 -6.12 -11.27
CA LEU A 217 10.77 -7.42 -11.82
C LEU A 217 10.00 -8.55 -11.11
N PRO A 218 9.74 -9.69 -11.79
CA PRO A 218 9.13 -10.86 -11.17
C PRO A 218 9.86 -11.31 -9.89
N GLY A 219 9.11 -11.54 -8.83
CA GLY A 219 9.61 -11.87 -7.49
C GLY A 219 9.85 -10.65 -6.60
N ASN A 220 9.62 -9.43 -7.12
CA ASN A 220 9.80 -8.21 -6.31
C ASN A 220 8.91 -8.20 -5.06
N GLY A 221 7.65 -8.61 -5.20
CA GLY A 221 6.70 -8.60 -4.10
C GLY A 221 6.89 -9.71 -3.07
N THR A 222 7.55 -10.83 -3.43
CA THR A 222 7.45 -12.05 -2.62
C THR A 222 8.78 -12.60 -2.11
N ILE A 223 9.91 -12.39 -2.80
CA ILE A 223 11.21 -12.87 -2.33
C ILE A 223 11.54 -12.24 -0.97
N PRO A 224 11.80 -13.03 0.09
CA PRO A 224 12.11 -12.49 1.41
C PRO A 224 13.34 -11.58 1.43
N ALA A 225 13.35 -10.62 2.36
CA ALA A 225 14.44 -9.65 2.52
C ALA A 225 15.80 -10.30 2.79
N VAL A 226 15.79 -11.41 3.51
CA VAL A 226 17.00 -12.16 3.91
C VAL A 226 17.46 -13.18 2.88
N ASP A 227 16.67 -13.44 1.82
CA ASP A 227 17.01 -14.41 0.78
C ASP A 227 18.07 -13.83 -0.17
N SER A 228 19.05 -14.66 -0.55
CA SER A 228 20.07 -14.29 -1.54
C SER A 228 19.47 -13.92 -2.91
N GLY A 229 18.27 -14.43 -3.23
CA GLY A 229 17.47 -14.05 -4.39
C GLY A 229 17.17 -12.57 -4.43
N ARG A 230 16.97 -11.92 -3.28
CA ARG A 230 16.74 -10.47 -3.18
C ARG A 230 17.92 -9.67 -3.72
N ILE A 231 19.15 -10.06 -3.38
CA ILE A 231 20.35 -9.41 -3.89
C ILE A 231 20.56 -9.66 -5.40
N ARG A 232 20.23 -10.87 -5.89
CA ARG A 232 20.27 -11.15 -7.34
C ARG A 232 19.22 -10.31 -8.08
N LEU A 233 17.99 -10.21 -7.54
CA LEU A 233 16.92 -9.38 -8.12
C LEU A 233 17.35 -7.91 -8.20
N ALA A 234 17.99 -7.38 -7.15
CA ALA A 234 18.47 -6.01 -7.11
C ALA A 234 19.53 -5.74 -8.20
N LYS A 235 20.47 -6.66 -8.43
CA LYS A 235 21.41 -6.56 -9.56
C LYS A 235 20.68 -6.57 -10.90
N HIS A 236 19.70 -7.46 -11.08
CA HIS A 236 18.91 -7.51 -12.30
C HIS A 236 18.09 -6.23 -12.51
N ALA A 237 17.55 -5.60 -11.44
CA ALA A 237 16.87 -4.31 -11.53
C ALA A 237 17.83 -3.21 -12.03
N GLY A 238 19.08 -3.19 -11.53
CA GLY A 238 20.11 -2.29 -12.01
C GLY A 238 20.50 -2.53 -13.48
N MET A 239 20.46 -3.77 -13.96
CA MET A 239 20.67 -4.08 -15.39
C MET A 239 19.43 -3.72 -16.22
N ALA A 240 18.23 -3.96 -15.69
CA ALA A 240 16.98 -3.70 -16.40
C ALA A 240 16.78 -2.20 -16.68
N ILE A 241 17.09 -1.30 -15.74
CA ILE A 241 16.97 0.15 -15.99
C ILE A 241 17.83 0.58 -17.16
N MET A 242 19.01 0.01 -17.37
CA MET A 242 19.87 0.33 -18.50
C MET A 242 19.25 -0.08 -19.84
N ASN A 243 18.58 -1.25 -19.89
CA ASN A 243 17.82 -1.68 -21.06
C ASN A 243 16.64 -0.76 -21.35
N LEU A 244 15.92 -0.30 -20.29
CA LEU A 244 14.81 0.65 -20.46
C LEU A 244 15.32 2.00 -20.98
N VAL A 245 16.45 2.49 -20.47
CA VAL A 245 17.07 3.74 -20.94
C VAL A 245 17.51 3.59 -22.40
N GLU A 246 18.10 2.48 -22.80
CA GLU A 246 18.51 2.23 -24.19
C GLU A 246 17.32 2.19 -25.15
N LYS A 247 16.22 1.52 -24.74
CA LYS A 247 15.01 1.36 -25.55
C LYS A 247 14.03 2.53 -25.47
N ASP A 248 14.29 3.53 -24.62
CA ASP A 248 13.38 4.64 -24.29
C ASP A 248 12.01 4.19 -23.74
N ILE A 249 11.97 3.11 -23.00
CA ILE A 249 10.74 2.66 -22.33
C ILE A 249 10.58 3.46 -21.05
N LYS A 250 9.54 4.27 -20.99
CA LYS A 250 9.25 5.18 -19.88
C LYS A 250 8.23 4.59 -18.91
N ALA A 251 8.10 5.20 -17.74
CA ALA A 251 7.17 4.72 -16.72
C ALA A 251 5.71 4.63 -17.22
N ARG A 252 5.23 5.59 -18.03
CA ARG A 252 3.86 5.57 -18.58
C ARG A 252 3.68 4.60 -19.75
N ASP A 253 4.74 4.12 -20.37
CA ASP A 253 4.65 3.03 -21.36
C ASP A 253 4.30 1.72 -20.65
N ILE A 254 4.73 1.58 -19.38
CA ILE A 254 4.48 0.42 -18.52
C ILE A 254 3.19 0.61 -17.71
N ILE A 255 3.06 1.74 -16.99
CA ILE A 255 1.91 2.05 -16.15
C ILE A 255 0.90 2.85 -16.97
N ASN A 256 -0.17 2.19 -17.37
CA ASN A 256 -1.26 2.72 -18.16
C ASN A 256 -2.59 2.05 -17.74
N GLU A 257 -3.69 2.40 -18.37
CA GLU A 257 -5.01 1.85 -18.03
C GLU A 257 -5.02 0.31 -18.01
N LYS A 258 -4.41 -0.35 -19.02
CA LYS A 258 -4.42 -1.81 -19.11
C LYS A 258 -3.59 -2.47 -18.01
N SER A 259 -2.42 -1.93 -17.68
CA SER A 259 -1.59 -2.49 -16.62
C SER A 259 -2.19 -2.26 -15.22
N LEU A 260 -2.92 -1.14 -15.04
CA LEU A 260 -3.72 -0.93 -13.83
C LEU A 260 -4.85 -1.97 -13.70
N ARG A 261 -5.45 -2.41 -14.81
CA ARG A 261 -6.42 -3.52 -14.81
C ARG A 261 -5.77 -4.86 -14.41
N ASN A 262 -4.54 -5.14 -14.84
CA ASN A 262 -3.77 -6.31 -14.35
C ASN A 262 -3.51 -6.21 -12.83
N ALA A 263 -3.19 -5.00 -12.34
CA ALA A 263 -3.03 -4.78 -10.90
C ALA A 263 -4.33 -5.01 -10.13
N LEU A 264 -5.48 -4.54 -10.64
CA LEU A 264 -6.80 -4.79 -10.02
C LEU A 264 -7.12 -6.29 -9.97
N ALA A 265 -6.83 -7.05 -11.04
CA ALA A 265 -7.00 -8.50 -11.03
C ALA A 265 -6.11 -9.17 -9.97
N CYS A 266 -4.85 -8.75 -9.87
CA CYS A 266 -3.93 -9.23 -8.84
C CYS A 266 -4.40 -8.87 -7.43
N ASP A 267 -4.86 -7.65 -7.22
CA ASP A 267 -5.39 -7.14 -5.94
C ASP A 267 -6.54 -8.01 -5.42
N MET A 268 -7.49 -8.33 -6.30
CA MET A 268 -8.63 -9.21 -5.99
C MET A 268 -8.20 -10.64 -5.70
N ALA A 269 -7.29 -11.20 -6.50
CA ALA A 269 -6.83 -12.58 -6.35
C ALA A 269 -6.01 -12.81 -5.07
N LEU A 270 -5.18 -11.85 -4.67
CA LEU A 270 -4.36 -11.91 -3.46
C LEU A 270 -5.13 -11.53 -2.19
N GLY A 271 -6.25 -10.81 -2.28
CA GLY A 271 -6.93 -10.23 -1.13
C GLY A 271 -6.04 -9.20 -0.42
N CYS A 272 -5.56 -8.20 -1.17
CA CYS A 272 -4.68 -7.16 -0.68
C CYS A 272 -5.32 -6.29 0.43
N SER A 273 -4.55 -5.36 0.96
CA SER A 273 -5.04 -4.36 1.92
C SER A 273 -6.03 -3.40 1.26
N SER A 274 -7.07 -2.96 1.97
CA SER A 274 -7.97 -1.89 1.51
C SER A 274 -7.24 -0.59 1.12
N ASN A 275 -6.04 -0.36 1.64
CA ASN A 275 -5.19 0.76 1.25
C ASN A 275 -4.73 0.71 -0.22
N SER A 276 -4.74 -0.48 -0.87
CA SER A 276 -4.42 -0.61 -2.30
C SER A 276 -5.35 0.22 -3.17
N VAL A 277 -6.64 0.29 -2.81
CA VAL A 277 -7.64 1.13 -3.49
C VAL A 277 -7.16 2.59 -3.54
N LEU A 278 -6.80 3.14 -2.37
CA LEU A 278 -6.32 4.52 -2.27
C LEU A 278 -5.05 4.76 -3.10
N HIS A 279 -4.12 3.81 -3.07
CA HIS A 279 -2.83 3.96 -3.73
C HIS A 279 -2.90 3.73 -5.24
N LEU A 280 -3.73 2.81 -5.73
CA LEU A 280 -3.96 2.62 -7.16
C LEU A 280 -4.65 3.83 -7.79
N LEU A 281 -5.63 4.44 -7.09
CA LEU A 281 -6.24 5.70 -7.52
C LEU A 281 -5.21 6.83 -7.60
N ALA A 282 -4.31 6.96 -6.62
CA ALA A 282 -3.26 7.97 -6.63
C ALA A 282 -2.26 7.76 -7.78
N ILE A 283 -1.85 6.53 -8.04
CA ILE A 283 -0.95 6.18 -9.16
C ILE A 283 -1.65 6.46 -10.50
N ALA A 284 -2.93 6.10 -10.63
CA ALA A 284 -3.72 6.38 -11.82
C ALA A 284 -3.84 7.88 -12.09
N ASN A 285 -4.09 8.69 -11.04
CA ASN A 285 -4.11 10.15 -11.12
C ASN A 285 -2.81 10.70 -11.69
N GLU A 286 -1.64 10.27 -11.19
CA GLU A 286 -0.33 10.69 -11.71
C GLU A 286 -0.07 10.19 -13.15
N ALA A 287 -0.66 9.07 -13.52
CA ALA A 287 -0.58 8.54 -14.89
C ALA A 287 -1.47 9.31 -15.87
N GLY A 288 -2.40 10.12 -15.39
CA GLY A 288 -3.44 10.74 -16.19
C GLY A 288 -4.48 9.71 -16.69
N VAL A 289 -4.67 8.62 -15.94
CA VAL A 289 -5.65 7.57 -16.19
C VAL A 289 -6.86 7.80 -15.27
N GLU A 290 -8.03 7.91 -15.86
CA GLU A 290 -9.27 7.99 -15.09
C GLU A 290 -9.61 6.61 -14.52
N LEU A 291 -9.53 6.48 -13.21
CA LEU A 291 -9.89 5.29 -12.46
C LEU A 291 -10.90 5.70 -11.38
N ASN A 292 -12.04 5.03 -11.33
CA ASN A 292 -13.08 5.26 -10.34
C ASN A 292 -13.26 4.05 -9.42
N LEU A 293 -14.04 4.20 -8.36
CA LEU A 293 -14.27 3.13 -7.39
C LEU A 293 -15.11 1.97 -7.95
N ASP A 294 -15.97 2.20 -8.95
CA ASP A 294 -16.84 1.15 -9.52
C ASP A 294 -16.04 0.01 -10.14
N ILE A 295 -14.87 0.33 -10.72
CA ILE A 295 -14.01 -0.67 -11.35
C ILE A 295 -13.52 -1.74 -10.36
N PHE A 296 -13.35 -1.40 -9.09
CA PHE A 296 -12.94 -2.37 -8.07
C PHE A 296 -14.01 -3.44 -7.88
N ASN A 297 -15.30 -3.07 -7.87
CA ASN A 297 -16.39 -4.04 -7.79
C ASN A 297 -16.56 -4.84 -9.09
N GLU A 298 -16.32 -4.21 -10.25
CA GLU A 298 -16.29 -4.93 -11.53
C GLU A 298 -15.25 -6.05 -11.50
N PHE A 299 -14.03 -5.76 -11.02
CA PHE A 299 -12.96 -6.75 -10.90
C PHE A 299 -13.24 -7.74 -9.77
N SER A 300 -13.77 -7.30 -8.62
CA SER A 300 -14.16 -8.18 -7.52
C SER A 300 -15.22 -9.21 -7.93
N ALA A 301 -16.13 -8.84 -8.83
CA ALA A 301 -17.14 -9.77 -9.35
C ALA A 301 -16.58 -10.80 -10.35
N LYS A 302 -15.47 -10.49 -11.04
CA LYS A 302 -14.90 -11.31 -12.12
C LYS A 302 -13.70 -12.15 -11.69
N VAL A 303 -12.93 -11.64 -10.73
CA VAL A 303 -11.66 -12.24 -10.31
C VAL A 303 -11.83 -12.92 -8.97
N PRO A 304 -11.65 -14.25 -8.91
CA PRO A 304 -11.78 -14.99 -7.66
C PRO A 304 -10.61 -14.70 -6.71
N ASN A 305 -10.84 -14.86 -5.40
CA ASN A 305 -9.78 -14.79 -4.40
C ASN A 305 -9.03 -16.12 -4.34
N LEU A 306 -7.75 -16.11 -4.68
CA LEU A 306 -6.90 -17.31 -4.79
C LEU A 306 -5.99 -17.53 -3.58
N CYS A 307 -5.79 -16.51 -2.73
CA CYS A 307 -4.84 -16.56 -1.63
C CYS A 307 -5.46 -16.07 -0.32
N HIS A 308 -5.24 -16.82 0.77
CA HIS A 308 -5.63 -16.43 2.12
C HIS A 308 -4.40 -16.25 3.02
N LEU A 309 -3.69 -15.15 2.78
CA LEU A 309 -2.52 -14.76 3.58
C LEU A 309 -2.96 -13.99 4.84
N ALA A 310 -2.13 -13.98 5.89
CA ALA A 310 -2.37 -13.18 7.08
C ALA A 310 -2.72 -11.72 6.73
N PRO A 311 -3.77 -11.10 7.29
CA PRO A 311 -4.59 -11.54 8.42
C PRO A 311 -5.80 -12.41 8.03
N ALA A 312 -6.10 -12.61 6.74
CA ALA A 312 -7.27 -13.39 6.29
C ALA A 312 -7.10 -14.90 6.56
N GLY A 313 -5.87 -15.40 6.56
CA GLY A 313 -5.50 -16.79 6.84
C GLY A 313 -4.24 -16.89 7.70
N GLY A 314 -3.72 -18.12 7.84
CA GLY A 314 -2.53 -18.42 8.65
C GLY A 314 -1.21 -18.44 7.88
N THR A 315 -1.22 -18.22 6.56
CA THR A 315 -0.02 -18.26 5.72
C THR A 315 0.59 -16.86 5.53
N HIS A 316 1.87 -16.81 5.19
CA HIS A 316 2.66 -15.58 5.13
C HIS A 316 3.28 -15.37 3.74
N MET A 317 3.97 -14.26 3.53
CA MET A 317 4.55 -13.87 2.24
C MET A 317 5.63 -14.84 1.75
N HIS A 318 6.41 -15.44 2.65
CA HIS A 318 7.41 -16.44 2.28
C HIS A 318 6.75 -17.74 1.77
N ASP A 319 5.58 -18.12 2.28
CA ASP A 319 4.80 -19.24 1.77
C ASP A 319 4.31 -18.97 0.34
N LEU A 320 3.80 -17.76 0.09
CA LEU A 320 3.42 -17.33 -1.26
C LEU A 320 4.62 -17.40 -2.22
N ASN A 321 5.81 -16.95 -1.78
CA ASN A 321 7.02 -17.05 -2.57
C ASN A 321 7.36 -18.51 -2.90
N ASN A 322 7.31 -19.38 -1.90
CA ASN A 322 7.60 -20.81 -2.04
C ASN A 322 6.57 -21.53 -2.93
N ALA A 323 5.30 -21.09 -2.89
CA ALA A 323 4.23 -21.60 -3.75
C ALA A 323 4.35 -21.17 -5.23
N GLY A 324 5.26 -20.25 -5.55
CA GLY A 324 5.53 -19.79 -6.91
C GLY A 324 5.45 -18.29 -7.11
N GLY A 325 5.08 -17.55 -6.07
CA GLY A 325 5.00 -16.09 -6.06
C GLY A 325 3.95 -15.54 -7.02
N LEU A 326 4.06 -14.26 -7.32
CA LEU A 326 3.14 -13.58 -8.23
C LEU A 326 3.11 -14.15 -9.65
N PRO A 327 4.23 -14.61 -10.23
CA PRO A 327 4.18 -15.29 -11.54
C PRO A 327 3.26 -16.52 -11.58
N ALA A 328 3.17 -17.28 -10.48
CA ALA A 328 2.26 -18.43 -10.40
C ALA A 328 0.79 -17.98 -10.25
N VAL A 329 0.52 -16.91 -9.50
CA VAL A 329 -0.83 -16.31 -9.42
C VAL A 329 -1.27 -15.82 -10.82
N PHE A 330 -0.40 -15.14 -11.54
CA PHE A 330 -0.69 -14.70 -12.91
C PHE A 330 -0.94 -15.87 -13.85
N SER A 331 -0.14 -16.95 -13.75
CA SER A 331 -0.35 -18.17 -14.53
C SER A 331 -1.74 -18.80 -14.26
N GLU A 332 -2.28 -18.70 -13.04
CA GLU A 332 -3.65 -19.14 -12.75
C GLU A 332 -4.68 -18.20 -13.40
N LEU A 333 -4.49 -16.87 -13.27
CA LEU A 333 -5.42 -15.88 -13.81
C LEU A 333 -5.48 -15.88 -15.34
N THR A 334 -4.38 -16.18 -16.03
CA THR A 334 -4.35 -16.28 -17.50
C THR A 334 -5.23 -17.41 -18.05
N LYS A 335 -5.46 -18.48 -17.28
CA LYS A 335 -6.33 -19.59 -17.68
C LYS A 335 -7.77 -19.14 -17.97
N LYS A 336 -8.22 -18.03 -17.35
CA LYS A 336 -9.54 -17.41 -17.58
C LYS A 336 -9.47 -16.07 -18.31
N GLY A 337 -8.30 -15.72 -18.87
CA GLY A 337 -8.12 -14.46 -19.61
C GLY A 337 -8.27 -13.21 -18.76
N LEU A 338 -7.95 -13.30 -17.45
CA LEU A 338 -8.09 -12.19 -16.48
C LEU A 338 -6.87 -11.27 -16.45
N ILE A 339 -5.80 -11.60 -17.18
CA ILE A 339 -4.56 -10.84 -17.27
C ILE A 339 -4.25 -10.57 -18.74
N ASP A 340 -3.90 -9.34 -19.09
CA ASP A 340 -3.36 -8.97 -20.41
C ASP A 340 -1.85 -9.31 -20.44
N GLU A 341 -1.51 -10.40 -21.13
CA GLU A 341 -0.16 -10.92 -21.26
C GLU A 341 0.71 -10.10 -22.25
N SER A 342 0.12 -9.25 -23.05
CA SER A 342 0.82 -8.48 -24.09
C SER A 342 1.57 -7.26 -23.58
N LEU A 343 1.31 -6.83 -22.34
CA LEU A 343 1.81 -5.58 -21.79
C LEU A 343 3.30 -5.63 -21.52
N ILE A 344 4.02 -4.56 -21.91
CA ILE A 344 5.45 -4.41 -21.65
C ILE A 344 5.71 -4.14 -20.15
N THR A 345 6.81 -4.64 -19.64
CA THR A 345 7.21 -4.49 -18.23
C THR A 345 8.61 -3.94 -18.09
N ALA A 346 9.02 -3.69 -16.85
CA ALA A 346 10.36 -3.22 -16.49
C ALA A 346 11.50 -4.18 -16.89
N THR A 347 11.19 -5.44 -17.20
CA THR A 347 12.18 -6.36 -17.77
C THR A 347 12.51 -6.05 -19.23
N GLY A 348 11.70 -5.19 -19.89
CA GLY A 348 11.74 -4.97 -21.33
C GLY A 348 11.15 -6.12 -22.16
N LYS A 349 10.40 -7.00 -21.48
CA LYS A 349 9.62 -8.13 -22.04
C LYS A 349 8.15 -7.96 -21.64
N THR A 350 7.28 -8.74 -22.28
CA THR A 350 5.86 -8.73 -21.94
C THR A 350 5.57 -9.53 -20.67
N VAL A 351 4.38 -9.32 -20.11
CA VAL A 351 3.87 -10.10 -18.96
C VAL A 351 3.89 -11.58 -19.29
N GLY A 352 3.38 -12.00 -20.45
CA GLY A 352 3.34 -13.39 -20.88
C GLY A 352 4.75 -14.02 -21.01
N GLU A 353 5.74 -13.26 -21.51
CA GLU A 353 7.12 -13.72 -21.55
C GLU A 353 7.73 -13.90 -20.15
N ASN A 354 7.36 -13.03 -19.19
CA ASN A 354 7.87 -13.11 -17.83
C ASN A 354 7.29 -14.27 -17.03
N ILE A 355 6.03 -14.64 -17.27
CA ILE A 355 5.36 -15.74 -16.56
C ILE A 355 5.50 -17.08 -17.27
N LYS A 356 6.16 -17.11 -18.44
CA LYS A 356 6.36 -18.34 -19.20
C LYS A 356 7.05 -19.41 -18.36
N GLY A 357 6.35 -20.54 -18.16
CA GLY A 357 6.84 -21.66 -17.36
C GLY A 357 6.61 -21.48 -15.84
N ALA A 358 5.96 -20.40 -15.41
CA ALA A 358 5.52 -20.27 -14.03
C ALA A 358 4.37 -21.25 -13.74
N TYR A 359 4.37 -21.84 -12.55
CA TYR A 359 3.33 -22.77 -12.10
C TYR A 359 3.17 -22.71 -10.59
N VAL A 360 2.00 -23.08 -10.12
CA VAL A 360 1.72 -23.21 -8.68
C VAL A 360 2.40 -24.47 -8.14
N ARG A 361 3.25 -24.29 -7.13
CA ARG A 361 3.97 -25.38 -6.45
C ARG A 361 3.20 -25.93 -5.24
N ASN A 362 2.30 -25.12 -4.68
CA ASN A 362 1.46 -25.51 -3.56
C ASN A 362 0.05 -24.90 -3.70
N TYR A 363 -0.93 -25.75 -3.98
CA TYR A 363 -2.33 -25.37 -4.16
C TYR A 363 -3.07 -25.09 -2.84
N ASP A 364 -2.47 -25.35 -1.68
CA ASP A 364 -3.02 -24.91 -0.39
C ASP A 364 -2.74 -23.43 -0.13
N ILE A 365 -1.76 -22.84 -0.82
CA ILE A 365 -1.39 -21.41 -0.70
C ILE A 365 -2.00 -20.60 -1.84
N ILE A 366 -1.83 -21.06 -3.08
CA ILE A 366 -2.41 -20.45 -4.28
C ILE A 366 -3.43 -21.41 -4.85
N ARG A 367 -4.72 -21.15 -4.63
CA ARG A 367 -5.80 -22.01 -5.14
C ARG A 367 -5.88 -21.95 -6.66
N PRO A 368 -6.30 -23.08 -7.30
CA PRO A 368 -6.67 -23.05 -8.71
C PRO A 368 -7.78 -22.04 -8.97
N VAL A 369 -7.73 -21.40 -10.12
CA VAL A 369 -8.76 -20.42 -10.54
C VAL A 369 -10.18 -21.04 -10.65
N ASP A 370 -10.27 -22.35 -10.81
CA ASP A 370 -11.53 -23.12 -10.86
C ASP A 370 -11.96 -23.68 -9.48
N ASN A 371 -11.14 -23.50 -8.45
CA ASN A 371 -11.45 -23.88 -7.07
C ASN A 371 -10.87 -22.86 -6.08
N PRO A 372 -11.31 -21.60 -6.13
CA PRO A 372 -10.78 -20.51 -5.31
C PRO A 372 -11.24 -20.60 -3.85
N TYR A 373 -10.68 -19.76 -2.99
CA TYR A 373 -11.21 -19.51 -1.65
C TYR A 373 -12.57 -18.80 -1.68
N SER A 374 -12.75 -17.89 -2.65
CA SER A 374 -14.01 -17.18 -2.92
C SER A 374 -14.13 -16.94 -4.41
N GLU A 375 -15.33 -17.09 -4.96
CA GLU A 375 -15.65 -16.74 -6.35
C GLU A 375 -15.55 -15.23 -6.62
N THR A 376 -15.53 -14.41 -5.58
CA THR A 376 -15.38 -12.96 -5.65
C THR A 376 -14.05 -12.51 -5.05
N GLY A 377 -13.56 -11.35 -5.50
CA GLY A 377 -12.32 -10.75 -5.04
C GLY A 377 -12.32 -10.38 -3.56
N GLY A 378 -11.11 -10.15 -3.03
CA GLY A 378 -10.88 -9.90 -1.61
C GLY A 378 -11.28 -8.51 -1.12
N ILE A 379 -11.64 -7.56 -2.01
CA ILE A 379 -12.04 -6.18 -1.69
C ILE A 379 -13.42 -5.90 -2.23
N ALA A 380 -14.21 -5.11 -1.48
CA ALA A 380 -15.49 -4.59 -1.94
C ALA A 380 -15.59 -3.08 -1.66
N ILE A 381 -16.20 -2.36 -2.58
CA ILE A 381 -16.61 -0.96 -2.43
C ILE A 381 -18.10 -0.95 -2.15
N MET A 382 -18.53 -0.11 -1.19
CA MET A 382 -19.94 0.02 -0.84
C MET A 382 -20.38 1.47 -0.91
N TRP A 383 -21.67 1.68 -1.18
CA TRP A 383 -22.31 2.99 -1.26
C TRP A 383 -23.59 3.04 -0.44
N GLY A 384 -23.99 4.23 -0.08
CA GLY A 384 -25.24 4.51 0.60
C GLY A 384 -25.29 5.93 1.17
N ASN A 385 -26.33 6.21 1.96
CA ASN A 385 -26.55 7.58 2.43
C ASN A 385 -25.47 8.10 3.40
N ILE A 386 -24.63 7.23 3.98
CA ILE A 386 -23.47 7.62 4.80
C ILE A 386 -22.13 7.56 4.05
N ALA A 387 -22.11 6.99 2.84
CA ALA A 387 -20.95 6.85 1.99
C ALA A 387 -21.34 7.12 0.53
N GLN A 388 -21.73 8.37 0.23
CA GLN A 388 -22.27 8.76 -1.08
C GLN A 388 -21.23 8.61 -2.20
N ASP A 389 -19.96 8.87 -1.89
CA ASP A 389 -18.82 8.71 -2.81
C ASP A 389 -18.07 7.38 -2.58
N GLY A 390 -18.62 6.50 -1.75
CA GLY A 390 -18.12 5.14 -1.51
C GLY A 390 -17.35 4.98 -0.21
N CYS A 391 -17.14 3.70 0.15
CA CYS A 391 -16.26 3.24 1.22
C CYS A 391 -15.70 1.87 0.88
N VAL A 392 -14.69 1.42 1.61
CA VAL A 392 -13.91 0.22 1.28
C VAL A 392 -13.92 -0.77 2.43
N VAL A 393 -14.09 -2.05 2.10
CA VAL A 393 -13.93 -3.16 3.06
C VAL A 393 -13.04 -4.26 2.48
N LYS A 394 -12.16 -4.82 3.32
CA LYS A 394 -11.41 -6.04 3.00
C LYS A 394 -12.34 -7.25 3.22
N ARG A 395 -13.11 -7.59 2.19
CA ARG A 395 -14.11 -8.67 2.22
C ARG A 395 -13.50 -10.02 2.64
N SER A 396 -12.29 -10.33 2.17
CA SER A 396 -11.59 -11.58 2.49
C SER A 396 -11.25 -11.75 3.98
N ALA A 397 -11.32 -10.69 4.79
CA ALA A 397 -11.07 -10.72 6.22
C ALA A 397 -12.36 -10.61 7.07
N VAL A 398 -13.53 -10.57 6.44
CA VAL A 398 -14.83 -10.48 7.11
C VAL A 398 -15.38 -11.90 7.34
N ALA A 399 -15.79 -12.18 8.57
CA ALA A 399 -16.44 -13.45 8.89
C ALA A 399 -17.80 -13.56 8.17
N PRO A 400 -18.20 -14.76 7.73
CA PRO A 400 -19.45 -14.95 6.97
C PRO A 400 -20.69 -14.36 7.65
N GLU A 401 -20.78 -14.45 8.97
CA GLU A 401 -21.86 -13.92 9.79
C GLU A 401 -21.94 -12.39 9.80
N MET A 402 -20.84 -11.71 9.48
CA MET A 402 -20.73 -10.25 9.44
C MET A 402 -20.81 -9.65 8.03
N LEU A 403 -20.99 -10.47 7.00
CA LEU A 403 -21.19 -9.98 5.62
C LEU A 403 -22.46 -9.13 5.48
N SER A 404 -23.47 -9.39 6.31
CA SER A 404 -24.67 -8.57 6.47
C SER A 404 -24.90 -8.31 7.95
N HIS A 405 -24.97 -7.04 8.34
CA HIS A 405 -25.10 -6.63 9.73
C HIS A 405 -26.02 -5.42 9.86
N SER A 406 -26.75 -5.34 10.96
CA SER A 406 -27.57 -4.18 11.30
C SER A 406 -27.47 -3.90 12.80
N GLY A 407 -27.13 -2.67 13.18
CA GLY A 407 -26.96 -2.35 14.58
C GLY A 407 -26.97 -0.85 14.89
N PRO A 408 -27.06 -0.50 16.19
CA PRO A 408 -27.03 0.88 16.63
C PRO A 408 -25.61 1.45 16.53
N ALA A 409 -25.50 2.69 16.06
CA ALA A 409 -24.26 3.45 16.00
C ALA A 409 -23.77 3.79 17.41
N ARG A 410 -22.47 3.57 17.65
CA ARG A 410 -21.69 4.10 18.77
C ARG A 410 -20.69 5.09 18.20
N VAL A 411 -20.94 6.39 18.42
CA VAL A 411 -20.28 7.46 17.67
C VAL A 411 -19.15 8.09 18.48
N PHE A 412 -17.95 8.15 17.85
CA PHE A 412 -16.74 8.72 18.44
C PHE A 412 -16.07 9.67 17.46
N ASP A 413 -15.54 10.79 17.96
CA ASP A 413 -14.87 11.81 17.16
C ASP A 413 -13.34 11.63 17.07
N CYS A 414 -12.81 10.55 17.67
CA CYS A 414 -11.41 10.13 17.55
C CYS A 414 -11.23 8.64 17.89
N GLU A 415 -10.10 8.08 17.48
CA GLU A 415 -9.72 6.69 17.74
C GLU A 415 -9.60 6.40 19.24
N GLU A 416 -9.02 7.32 20.01
CA GLU A 416 -8.70 7.16 21.42
C GLU A 416 -9.97 6.92 22.27
N ASP A 417 -11.02 7.69 22.02
CA ASP A 417 -12.29 7.56 22.74
C ASP A 417 -13.00 6.24 22.39
N ALA A 418 -12.95 5.83 21.13
CA ALA A 418 -13.49 4.54 20.71
C ALA A 418 -12.80 3.37 21.40
N ILE A 419 -11.47 3.38 21.45
CA ILE A 419 -10.66 2.35 22.15
C ILE A 419 -10.98 2.32 23.64
N ALA A 420 -11.06 3.49 24.28
CA ALA A 420 -11.42 3.59 25.70
C ALA A 420 -12.82 3.01 25.98
N ALA A 421 -13.80 3.25 25.10
CA ALA A 421 -15.14 2.70 25.22
C ALA A 421 -15.16 1.16 25.04
N ILE A 422 -14.40 0.61 24.08
CA ILE A 422 -14.29 -0.83 23.86
C ILE A 422 -13.73 -1.50 25.14
N TYR A 423 -12.59 -1.03 25.64
CA TYR A 423 -11.98 -1.63 26.85
C TYR A 423 -12.80 -1.43 28.12
N ALA A 424 -13.63 -0.36 28.20
CA ALA A 424 -14.54 -0.14 29.31
C ALA A 424 -15.81 -1.02 29.24
N GLY A 425 -15.95 -1.90 28.23
CA GLY A 425 -17.12 -2.76 28.04
C GLY A 425 -18.41 -2.00 27.69
N LYS A 426 -18.29 -0.79 27.13
CA LYS A 426 -19.44 0.02 26.67
C LYS A 426 -19.94 -0.40 25.30
N ILE A 427 -19.12 -1.12 24.54
CA ILE A 427 -19.46 -1.68 23.24
C ILE A 427 -19.90 -3.12 23.46
N VAL A 428 -21.04 -3.49 22.91
CA VAL A 428 -21.67 -4.80 23.10
C VAL A 428 -22.01 -5.46 21.77
N ASP A 429 -22.37 -6.73 21.80
CA ASP A 429 -22.78 -7.49 20.63
C ASP A 429 -23.87 -6.75 19.83
N GLY A 430 -23.67 -6.65 18.52
CA GLY A 430 -24.59 -6.01 17.60
C GLY A 430 -24.32 -4.53 17.34
N ASP A 431 -23.44 -3.87 18.09
CA ASP A 431 -23.11 -2.46 17.89
C ASP A 431 -22.37 -2.20 16.56
N VAL A 432 -22.50 -0.98 16.06
CA VAL A 432 -21.70 -0.44 14.96
C VAL A 432 -20.89 0.76 15.47
N VAL A 433 -19.60 0.56 15.66
CA VAL A 433 -18.70 1.63 16.13
C VAL A 433 -18.37 2.55 14.96
N VAL A 434 -18.63 3.84 15.09
CA VAL A 434 -18.36 4.89 14.10
C VAL A 434 -17.28 5.81 14.63
N ILE A 435 -16.12 5.85 13.93
CA ILE A 435 -15.01 6.75 14.25
C ILE A 435 -14.88 7.77 13.12
N ARG A 436 -15.09 9.03 13.40
CA ARG A 436 -15.15 10.11 12.41
C ARG A 436 -14.11 11.19 12.68
N TYR A 437 -13.91 12.10 11.72
CA TYR A 437 -12.87 13.14 11.71
C TYR A 437 -11.45 12.57 11.68
N GLU A 438 -11.28 11.38 11.11
CA GLU A 438 -9.99 10.75 10.87
C GLU A 438 -9.66 10.63 9.36
N GLY A 439 -10.43 11.33 8.51
CA GLY A 439 -10.26 11.37 7.06
C GLY A 439 -9.06 12.21 6.60
N PRO A 440 -8.89 12.36 5.26
CA PRO A 440 -7.77 13.11 4.67
C PRO A 440 -7.61 14.53 5.22
N LYS A 441 -8.71 15.27 5.40
CA LYS A 441 -8.74 16.64 5.94
C LYS A 441 -8.96 16.66 7.44
N GLY A 442 -9.90 15.87 7.94
CA GLY A 442 -10.33 15.87 9.34
C GLY A 442 -9.24 15.34 10.27
N GLY A 443 -8.55 14.28 9.86
CA GLY A 443 -7.48 13.65 10.61
C GLY A 443 -6.34 14.58 11.02
N PRO A 444 -5.72 15.42 10.15
CA PRO A 444 -5.47 15.17 8.75
C PRO A 444 -4.51 14.01 8.52
N GLY A 445 -4.37 13.59 7.26
CA GLY A 445 -3.49 12.48 6.89
C GLY A 445 -4.16 11.12 6.96
N MET A 446 -5.48 11.06 7.12
CA MET A 446 -6.29 9.84 7.03
C MET A 446 -5.69 8.71 7.86
N ARG A 447 -5.66 8.90 9.20
CA ARG A 447 -5.05 7.99 10.18
C ARG A 447 -5.41 6.54 9.88
N GLU A 448 -4.41 5.67 9.92
CA GLU A 448 -4.59 4.23 9.82
C GLU A 448 -4.71 3.62 11.22
N MET A 449 -5.79 2.92 11.48
CA MET A 449 -6.13 2.39 12.80
C MET A 449 -6.06 0.86 12.81
N LEU A 450 -5.38 0.30 13.81
CA LEU A 450 -5.34 -1.14 14.10
C LEU A 450 -5.84 -1.41 15.53
N ASN A 451 -5.59 -0.49 16.45
CA ASN A 451 -5.96 -0.67 17.85
C ASN A 451 -7.46 -0.93 18.08
N PRO A 452 -8.42 -0.23 17.43
CA PRO A 452 -9.84 -0.53 17.62
C PRO A 452 -10.21 -1.95 17.19
N THR A 453 -9.69 -2.40 16.02
CA THR A 453 -9.97 -3.76 15.51
C THR A 453 -9.36 -4.82 16.40
N SER A 454 -8.14 -4.57 16.89
CA SER A 454 -7.46 -5.49 17.81
C SER A 454 -8.10 -5.51 19.20
N ALA A 455 -8.62 -4.37 19.68
CA ALA A 455 -9.38 -4.31 20.93
C ALA A 455 -10.66 -5.15 20.85
N LEU A 456 -11.43 -5.03 19.76
CA LEU A 456 -12.61 -5.85 19.53
C LEU A 456 -12.25 -7.35 19.48
N ALA A 457 -11.18 -7.72 18.77
CA ALA A 457 -10.71 -9.11 18.71
C ALA A 457 -10.30 -9.63 20.09
N GLY A 458 -9.56 -8.83 20.87
CA GLY A 458 -9.17 -9.17 22.24
C GLY A 458 -10.36 -9.34 23.18
N MET A 459 -11.44 -8.57 22.99
CA MET A 459 -12.70 -8.66 23.73
C MET A 459 -13.67 -9.70 23.16
N LYS A 460 -13.29 -10.42 22.08
CA LYS A 460 -14.11 -11.41 21.35
C LYS A 460 -15.39 -10.84 20.72
N LEU A 461 -15.34 -9.57 20.33
CA LEU A 461 -16.43 -8.83 19.69
C LEU A 461 -16.27 -8.69 18.16
N ASP A 462 -15.17 -9.15 17.60
CA ASP A 462 -14.81 -9.02 16.17
C ASP A 462 -15.76 -9.72 15.19
N LYS A 463 -16.59 -10.63 15.71
CA LYS A 463 -17.62 -11.36 14.96
C LYS A 463 -19.04 -10.84 15.15
N THR A 464 -19.23 -9.81 15.94
CA THR A 464 -20.55 -9.30 16.30
C THR A 464 -20.67 -7.79 16.26
N VAL A 465 -19.53 -7.08 16.18
CA VAL A 465 -19.43 -5.62 16.12
C VAL A 465 -18.77 -5.19 14.81
N ALA A 466 -19.36 -4.23 14.12
CA ALA A 466 -18.76 -3.60 12.94
C ALA A 466 -18.07 -2.29 13.31
N LEU A 467 -17.05 -1.91 12.52
CA LEU A 467 -16.31 -0.66 12.60
C LEU A 467 -16.48 0.14 11.30
N ILE A 468 -16.78 1.43 11.42
CA ILE A 468 -16.91 2.36 10.27
C ILE A 468 -16.06 3.60 10.56
N THR A 469 -15.34 4.11 9.55
CA THR A 469 -14.55 5.34 9.68
C THR A 469 -14.37 6.06 8.35
N ASP A 470 -14.23 7.39 8.39
CA ASP A 470 -13.72 8.20 7.29
C ASP A 470 -12.18 8.20 7.20
N GLY A 471 -11.51 7.64 8.22
CA GLY A 471 -10.10 7.30 8.20
C GLY A 471 -9.83 5.96 7.49
N ARG A 472 -8.79 5.24 7.95
CA ARG A 472 -8.38 3.94 7.40
C ARG A 472 -8.26 2.91 8.50
N PHE A 473 -8.49 1.65 8.15
CA PHE A 473 -8.06 0.53 8.96
C PHE A 473 -6.78 -0.08 8.39
N SER A 474 -5.93 -0.60 9.26
CA SER A 474 -4.70 -1.27 8.88
C SER A 474 -4.99 -2.47 7.97
N GLY A 475 -4.09 -2.76 7.04
CA GLY A 475 -4.14 -4.00 6.26
C GLY A 475 -4.07 -5.27 7.11
N ALA A 476 -3.68 -5.15 8.39
CA ALA A 476 -3.67 -6.22 9.38
C ALA A 476 -5.02 -6.39 10.12
N SER A 477 -6.03 -5.56 9.86
CA SER A 477 -7.34 -5.61 10.51
C SER A 477 -8.14 -6.83 10.06
N ARG A 478 -8.96 -7.36 10.98
CA ARG A 478 -9.96 -8.39 10.75
C ARG A 478 -11.36 -7.88 11.08
N GLY A 479 -12.38 -8.63 10.67
CA GLY A 479 -13.78 -8.33 10.93
C GLY A 479 -14.36 -7.31 9.95
N ALA A 480 -15.59 -6.88 10.20
CA ALA A 480 -16.32 -5.91 9.39
C ALA A 480 -15.79 -4.48 9.64
N SER A 481 -14.57 -4.21 9.13
CA SER A 481 -13.87 -2.93 9.27
C SER A 481 -13.98 -2.15 7.96
N ILE A 482 -14.88 -1.16 7.92
CA ILE A 482 -15.26 -0.38 6.74
C ILE A 482 -14.61 1.00 6.86
N GLY A 483 -13.62 1.25 6.01
CA GLY A 483 -12.87 2.51 6.00
C GLY A 483 -13.13 3.36 4.76
N HIS A 484 -12.41 4.49 4.68
CA HIS A 484 -12.44 5.41 3.56
C HIS A 484 -13.85 5.97 3.27
N VAL A 485 -14.73 6.07 4.29
CA VAL A 485 -16.09 6.60 4.09
C VAL A 485 -15.99 8.00 3.51
N CYS A 486 -16.61 8.16 2.37
CA CYS A 486 -16.54 9.39 1.59
C CYS A 486 -17.95 9.85 1.17
N PRO A 487 -18.23 11.18 1.28
CA PRO A 487 -17.37 12.26 1.80
C PRO A 487 -17.08 12.11 3.30
N GLU A 488 -15.86 12.51 3.72
CA GLU A 488 -15.47 12.49 5.13
C GLU A 488 -16.27 13.50 5.98
N ALA A 489 -16.32 13.31 7.30
CA ALA A 489 -17.05 14.18 8.22
C ALA A 489 -16.60 15.65 8.11
N ALA A 490 -15.29 15.91 8.05
CA ALA A 490 -14.73 17.25 7.94
C ALA A 490 -15.03 17.95 6.60
N ALA A 491 -15.39 17.19 5.57
CA ALA A 491 -15.84 17.71 4.27
C ALA A 491 -17.38 17.82 4.18
N GLY A 492 -18.11 17.62 5.29
CA GLY A 492 -19.56 17.70 5.36
C GLY A 492 -20.29 16.41 4.96
N GLY A 493 -19.61 15.28 4.93
CA GLY A 493 -20.23 13.97 4.69
C GLY A 493 -21.23 13.58 5.79
N ASN A 494 -22.21 12.76 5.42
CA ASN A 494 -23.29 12.34 6.34
C ASN A 494 -22.78 11.50 7.52
N ILE A 495 -21.60 10.89 7.43
CA ILE A 495 -20.95 10.23 8.57
C ILE A 495 -20.76 11.22 9.75
N GLY A 496 -20.50 12.51 9.47
CA GLY A 496 -20.41 13.57 10.47
C GLY A 496 -21.72 13.91 11.15
N LEU A 497 -22.86 13.54 10.56
CA LEU A 497 -24.21 13.85 11.05
C LEU A 497 -24.85 12.68 11.82
N LEU A 498 -24.18 11.51 11.87
CA LEU A 498 -24.65 10.36 12.63
C LEU A 498 -24.74 10.70 14.12
N ARG A 499 -25.76 10.18 14.79
CA ARG A 499 -25.98 10.31 16.22
C ARG A 499 -25.94 8.95 16.90
N GLU A 500 -25.65 8.97 18.19
CA GLU A 500 -25.68 7.78 19.04
C GLU A 500 -27.03 7.06 18.91
N GLY A 501 -27.00 5.75 18.63
CA GLY A 501 -28.18 4.91 18.47
C GLY A 501 -28.82 4.89 17.08
N ASP A 502 -28.36 5.70 16.11
CA ASP A 502 -28.83 5.57 14.70
C ASP A 502 -28.58 4.13 14.21
N ILE A 503 -29.59 3.50 13.62
CA ILE A 503 -29.42 2.14 13.10
C ILE A 503 -28.70 2.18 11.75
N ILE A 504 -27.60 1.43 11.65
CA ILE A 504 -26.81 1.30 10.42
C ILE A 504 -26.99 -0.11 9.86
N ASP A 505 -27.35 -0.18 8.58
CA ASP A 505 -27.43 -1.40 7.80
C ASP A 505 -26.19 -1.55 6.92
N ILE A 506 -25.52 -2.70 7.00
CA ILE A 506 -24.34 -3.09 6.24
C ILE A 506 -24.70 -4.33 5.44
N ASP A 507 -24.51 -4.29 4.11
CA ASP A 507 -24.74 -5.41 3.20
C ASP A 507 -23.59 -5.47 2.20
N ILE A 508 -22.51 -6.14 2.61
CA ILE A 508 -21.28 -6.27 1.80
C ILE A 508 -21.55 -7.01 0.49
N PRO A 509 -22.32 -8.13 0.45
CA PRO A 509 -22.65 -8.81 -0.79
C PRO A 509 -23.33 -7.91 -1.83
N ASN A 510 -24.21 -7.01 -1.41
CA ASN A 510 -24.93 -6.10 -2.29
C ASN A 510 -24.28 -4.71 -2.38
N ALA A 511 -23.07 -4.54 -1.83
CA ALA A 511 -22.29 -3.30 -1.86
C ALA A 511 -23.05 -2.09 -1.28
N LYS A 512 -23.78 -2.27 -0.18
CA LYS A 512 -24.62 -1.23 0.44
C LYS A 512 -24.26 -0.98 1.90
N ILE A 513 -24.27 0.31 2.27
CA ILE A 513 -24.15 0.77 3.64
C ILE A 513 -25.03 2.01 3.85
N SER A 514 -25.94 1.98 4.83
CA SER A 514 -26.85 3.10 5.05
C SER A 514 -27.28 3.21 6.51
N ALA A 515 -27.48 4.43 6.98
CA ALA A 515 -28.20 4.68 8.23
C ALA A 515 -29.72 4.74 7.95
N ARG A 516 -30.53 4.25 8.87
CA ARG A 516 -32.00 4.40 8.83
C ARG A 516 -32.43 5.82 9.25
N VAL A 517 -31.85 6.80 8.57
CA VAL A 517 -32.09 8.23 8.74
C VAL A 517 -32.54 8.76 7.39
N SER A 518 -33.68 9.48 7.36
CA SER A 518 -34.18 10.04 6.11
C SER A 518 -33.33 11.22 5.62
N ASP A 519 -33.45 11.55 4.33
CA ASP A 519 -32.73 12.69 3.76
C ASP A 519 -33.17 14.00 4.42
N GLU A 520 -34.49 14.15 4.76
CA GLU A 520 -35.02 15.33 5.47
C GLU A 520 -34.40 15.47 6.86
N GLU A 521 -34.21 14.36 7.58
CA GLU A 521 -33.53 14.37 8.89
C GLU A 521 -32.05 14.70 8.76
N PHE A 522 -31.35 14.15 7.77
CA PHE A 522 -29.96 14.55 7.49
C PHE A 522 -29.87 16.04 7.16
N ASP A 523 -30.80 16.57 6.37
CA ASP A 523 -30.85 18.00 6.05
C ASP A 523 -31.13 18.85 7.28
N ALA A 524 -32.01 18.39 8.20
CA ALA A 524 -32.25 19.04 9.47
C ALA A 524 -30.96 19.06 10.33
N ARG A 525 -30.31 17.91 10.50
CA ARG A 525 -29.03 17.80 11.24
C ARG A 525 -27.94 18.67 10.66
N ARG A 526 -27.88 18.80 9.32
CA ARG A 526 -26.90 19.63 8.61
C ARG A 526 -27.07 21.11 8.89
N ARG A 527 -28.29 21.59 9.07
CA ARG A 527 -28.55 23.01 9.42
C ARG A 527 -27.99 23.39 10.79
N ASP A 528 -27.98 22.44 11.72
CA ASP A 528 -27.51 22.66 13.09
C ASP A 528 -26.03 22.25 13.27
N TYR A 529 -25.43 21.67 12.23
CA TYR A 529 -24.08 21.15 12.30
C TYR A 529 -23.02 22.26 12.31
N VAL A 530 -22.15 22.21 13.31
CA VAL A 530 -20.97 23.06 13.40
C VAL A 530 -19.74 22.15 13.29
N ALA A 531 -18.96 22.32 12.23
CA ALA A 531 -17.72 21.56 12.07
C ALA A 531 -16.75 21.84 13.23
N PRO A 532 -16.11 20.82 13.80
CA PRO A 532 -15.09 21.04 14.81
C PRO A 532 -13.91 21.82 14.21
N PRO A 533 -13.18 22.60 15.03
CA PRO A 533 -12.01 23.31 14.55
C PRO A 533 -10.94 22.31 14.06
N PRO A 534 -10.10 22.70 13.08
CA PRO A 534 -9.02 21.84 12.60
C PRO A 534 -8.10 21.41 13.73
N ASN A 535 -7.77 20.13 13.81
CA ASN A 535 -6.86 19.56 14.80
C ASN A 535 -5.41 20.02 14.62
N VAL A 536 -5.05 20.56 13.43
CA VAL A 536 -3.70 21.00 13.07
C VAL A 536 -3.76 22.36 12.37
N THR A 537 -3.02 23.32 12.88
CA THR A 537 -3.00 24.72 12.37
C THR A 537 -1.71 25.14 11.70
N SER A 538 -0.64 24.34 11.80
CA SER A 538 0.69 24.67 11.28
C SER A 538 1.44 23.44 10.76
N GLY A 539 2.58 23.68 10.13
CA GLY A 539 3.49 22.63 9.66
C GLY A 539 3.01 21.89 8.42
N TRP A 540 3.55 20.69 8.20
CA TRP A 540 3.27 19.87 7.02
C TRP A 540 1.80 19.45 6.93
N LEU A 541 1.26 18.91 8.01
CA LEU A 541 -0.13 18.43 8.02
C LEU A 541 -1.15 19.54 7.74
N SER A 542 -0.89 20.79 8.18
CA SER A 542 -1.76 21.92 7.84
C SER A 542 -1.74 22.26 6.36
N ARG A 543 -0.58 22.12 5.68
CA ARG A 543 -0.47 22.29 4.22
C ARG A 543 -1.16 21.14 3.48
N TYR A 544 -0.92 19.92 3.93
CA TYR A 544 -1.58 18.72 3.40
C TYR A 544 -3.11 18.83 3.47
N MET A 545 -3.65 19.14 4.65
CA MET A 545 -5.10 19.28 4.88
C MET A 545 -5.79 20.25 3.91
N ARG A 546 -5.11 21.35 3.56
CA ARG A 546 -5.68 22.39 2.67
C ARG A 546 -5.72 21.95 1.20
N ASN A 547 -4.82 21.06 0.78
CA ASN A 547 -4.61 20.71 -0.61
C ASN A 547 -4.98 19.26 -0.93
N VAL A 548 -5.31 18.44 0.07
CA VAL A 548 -5.63 17.04 -0.16
C VAL A 548 -7.03 16.87 -0.74
N ALA A 549 -7.11 16.04 -1.77
CA ALA A 549 -8.37 15.61 -2.36
C ALA A 549 -9.07 14.54 -1.50
N SER A 550 -10.28 14.20 -1.89
CA SER A 550 -11.10 13.14 -1.29
C SER A 550 -10.41 11.76 -1.36
N SER A 551 -10.72 10.89 -0.40
CA SER A 551 -10.29 9.48 -0.43
C SER A 551 -10.79 8.72 -1.66
N ALA A 552 -11.97 9.07 -2.20
CA ALA A 552 -12.51 8.50 -3.43
C ALA A 552 -11.68 8.86 -4.68
N LYS A 553 -10.78 9.84 -4.56
CA LYS A 553 -9.81 10.24 -5.60
C LYS A 553 -8.36 9.86 -5.22
N GLY A 554 -8.16 8.99 -4.23
CA GLY A 554 -6.84 8.54 -3.79
C GLY A 554 -6.16 9.44 -2.77
N ALA A 555 -6.84 10.45 -2.20
CA ALA A 555 -6.28 11.42 -1.24
C ALA A 555 -4.94 12.01 -1.72
N VAL A 556 -4.87 12.43 -2.98
CA VAL A 556 -3.71 13.10 -3.59
C VAL A 556 -3.72 14.58 -3.26
N MET A 557 -2.58 15.27 -3.38
CA MET A 557 -2.52 16.73 -3.29
C MET A 557 -2.86 17.35 -4.66
N GLU A 558 -3.78 18.34 -4.65
CA GLU A 558 -4.19 19.16 -5.80
C GLU A 558 -3.56 20.55 -5.74
#